data_20eedd7d3d6cb860aa9d0a786800dc37
#
_entry.id   20eedd7d3d6cb860aa9d0a786800dc37
#
_cell.length_a   1.000
_cell.length_b   1.000
_cell.length_c   1.000
_cell.angle_alpha   90.00
_cell.angle_beta   90.00
_cell.angle_gamma   90.00
#
_symmetry.space_group_name_H-M   'P 1'
#
loop_
_entity.id
_entity.type
_entity.pdbx_description
1 polymer ?
#
loop_
_entity_poly.entity_id
_entity_poly.type
_entity_poly.pdbx_seq_one_letter_code
_entity_poly.pdbx_strand_id
1 'polypeptide(L)'
;MVHSFFRENILKMAGYTPGEQPQQDGYVKLNTNENPYPPSPRVAEAIMEVLRRGIQKYPDPLATSFRQTAAQMLGVDPDWILAGNGSDDILTIVTRAFVGESDWVRYPYPSYLLYGVLAQLQGAQGEHVFFEKDWSLGAAFWQARDRLKLIYLANPNSPSGTMISKDAVRSWLH
;
A
#
# COMPACT_ATOMS: atom_id res chain seq x y z
N MET A 1 -36.44 0.87 -13.31
CA MET A 1 -35.20 0.58 -12.54
C MET A 1 -34.05 0.73 -13.51
N VAL A 2 -33.13 1.64 -13.23
CA VAL A 2 -31.91 1.78 -14.02
C VAL A 2 -31.06 0.55 -13.68
N HIS A 3 -30.86 -0.34 -14.66
CA HIS A 3 -29.92 -1.46 -14.48
C HIS A 3 -28.51 -0.88 -14.29
N SER A 4 -27.91 -1.11 -13.14
CA SER A 4 -26.53 -0.75 -12.89
C SER A 4 -25.61 -1.76 -13.60
N PHE A 5 -24.59 -1.25 -14.31
CA PHE A 5 -23.55 -2.08 -14.94
C PHE A 5 -22.40 -2.41 -13.97
N PHE A 6 -22.43 -1.85 -12.76
CA PHE A 6 -21.44 -2.16 -11.74
C PHE A 6 -21.69 -3.54 -11.11
N ARG A 7 -20.62 -4.23 -10.75
CA ARG A 7 -20.69 -5.46 -9.95
C ARG A 7 -21.39 -5.17 -8.61
N GLU A 8 -22.13 -6.13 -8.07
CA GLU A 8 -22.88 -5.95 -6.81
C GLU A 8 -22.00 -5.57 -5.63
N ASN A 9 -20.79 -6.14 -5.51
CA ASN A 9 -19.86 -5.79 -4.44
C ASN A 9 -19.42 -4.32 -4.54
N ILE A 10 -19.24 -3.79 -5.76
CA ILE A 10 -18.89 -2.38 -5.96
C ILE A 10 -20.04 -1.45 -5.56
N LEU A 11 -21.27 -1.83 -5.87
CA LEU A 11 -22.45 -1.03 -5.48
C LEU A 11 -22.64 -0.92 -3.96
N LYS A 12 -22.12 -1.90 -3.20
CA LYS A 12 -22.20 -1.95 -1.75
C LYS A 12 -21.03 -1.26 -1.04
N MET A 13 -20.00 -0.86 -1.80
CA MET A 13 -18.80 -0.24 -1.22
C MET A 13 -19.03 1.23 -0.90
N ALA A 14 -18.59 1.65 0.29
CA ALA A 14 -18.25 3.05 0.54
C ALA A 14 -16.92 3.34 -0.14
N GLY A 15 -16.84 4.39 -0.97
CA GLY A 15 -15.58 4.79 -1.60
C GLY A 15 -14.51 5.15 -0.56
N TYR A 16 -13.24 5.03 -0.93
CA TYR A 16 -12.15 5.58 -0.14
C TYR A 16 -12.25 7.11 -0.10
N THR A 17 -12.26 7.68 1.10
CA THR A 17 -12.23 9.13 1.29
C THR A 17 -10.80 9.54 1.62
N PRO A 18 -10.11 10.28 0.74
CA PRO A 18 -8.78 10.80 1.04
C PRO A 18 -8.81 11.75 2.23
N GLY A 19 -7.65 11.93 2.87
CA GLY A 19 -7.50 12.98 3.90
C GLY A 19 -7.84 14.36 3.35
N GLU A 20 -8.30 15.25 4.22
CA GLU A 20 -8.66 16.61 3.86
C GLU A 20 -7.51 17.32 3.16
N GLN A 21 -7.81 18.03 2.07
CA GLN A 21 -6.88 18.80 1.23
C GLN A 21 -7.32 20.28 1.21
N PRO A 22 -7.01 21.06 2.26
CA PRO A 22 -7.36 22.49 2.30
C PRO A 22 -6.73 23.23 1.12
N GLN A 23 -7.52 24.04 0.43
CA GLN A 23 -7.08 24.86 -0.71
C GLN A 23 -6.81 26.32 -0.30
N GLN A 24 -7.03 26.65 0.96
CA GLN A 24 -6.87 28.01 1.48
C GLN A 24 -5.45 28.19 2.04
N ASP A 25 -4.90 29.39 1.87
CA ASP A 25 -3.61 29.77 2.46
C ASP A 25 -3.70 29.87 3.99
N GLY A 26 -2.57 29.66 4.67
CA GLY A 26 -2.45 29.81 6.12
C GLY A 26 -2.64 28.52 6.92
N TYR A 27 -2.93 27.40 6.28
CA TYR A 27 -2.95 26.08 6.96
C TYR A 27 -1.56 25.47 7.04
N VAL A 28 -1.24 24.89 8.21
CA VAL A 28 -0.10 23.99 8.38
C VAL A 28 -0.60 22.57 8.16
N LYS A 29 -0.25 21.96 7.04
CA LYS A 29 -0.68 20.60 6.70
C LYS A 29 0.15 19.57 7.46
N LEU A 30 -0.49 18.84 8.38
CA LEU A 30 0.13 17.80 9.21
C LEU A 30 -0.50 16.41 9.01
N ASN A 31 -1.44 16.29 8.08
CA ASN A 31 -2.06 15.01 7.70
C ASN A 31 -1.28 14.34 6.56
N THR A 32 -1.63 13.06 6.27
CA THR A 32 -1.11 12.26 5.14
C THR A 32 0.39 11.96 5.14
N ASN A 33 1.12 12.28 6.22
CA ASN A 33 2.55 11.97 6.40
C ASN A 33 3.45 12.45 5.24
N GLU A 34 3.13 13.60 4.65
CA GLU A 34 3.93 14.18 3.58
C GLU A 34 5.30 14.62 4.10
N ASN A 35 6.34 14.39 3.29
CA ASN A 35 7.66 14.88 3.60
C ASN A 35 7.73 16.41 3.40
N PRO A 36 8.04 17.22 4.44
CA PRO A 36 8.09 18.68 4.32
C PRO A 36 9.33 19.19 3.57
N TYR A 37 10.32 18.35 3.33
CA TYR A 37 11.53 18.75 2.63
C TYR A 37 11.38 18.57 1.11
N PRO A 38 11.88 19.53 0.32
CA PRO A 38 11.88 19.40 -1.13
C PRO A 38 12.81 18.26 -1.58
N PRO A 39 12.58 17.69 -2.77
CA PRO A 39 13.50 16.72 -3.34
C PRO A 39 14.87 17.34 -3.65
N SER A 40 15.88 16.50 -3.82
CA SER A 40 17.20 16.96 -4.28
C SER A 40 17.10 17.73 -5.59
N PRO A 41 17.86 18.83 -5.79
CA PRO A 41 17.91 19.55 -7.06
C PRO A 41 18.20 18.66 -8.27
N ARG A 42 18.97 17.58 -8.08
CA ARG A 42 19.27 16.58 -9.12
C ARG A 42 18.03 15.87 -9.66
N VAL A 43 16.95 15.80 -8.87
CA VAL A 43 15.67 15.24 -9.33
C VAL A 43 15.05 16.14 -10.40
N ALA A 44 15.05 17.46 -10.17
CA ALA A 44 14.54 18.42 -11.15
C ALA A 44 15.37 18.38 -12.45
N GLU A 45 16.70 18.32 -12.34
CA GLU A 45 17.61 18.19 -13.48
C GLU A 45 17.30 16.93 -14.31
N ALA A 46 17.12 15.79 -13.65
CA ALA A 46 16.78 14.51 -14.31
C ALA A 46 15.43 14.58 -15.02
N ILE A 47 14.41 15.19 -14.41
CA ILE A 47 13.09 15.39 -15.02
C ILE A 47 13.21 16.25 -16.26
N MET A 48 13.93 17.38 -16.19
CA MET A 48 14.13 18.27 -17.33
C MET A 48 14.87 17.57 -18.47
N GLU A 49 15.82 16.70 -18.18
CA GLU A 49 16.51 15.92 -19.21
C GLU A 49 15.58 14.92 -19.91
N VAL A 50 14.71 14.25 -19.17
CA VAL A 50 13.68 13.35 -19.73
C VAL A 50 12.75 14.14 -20.66
N LEU A 51 12.30 15.33 -20.25
CA LEU A 51 11.47 16.21 -21.09
C LEU A 51 12.17 16.61 -22.38
N ARG A 52 13.46 16.95 -22.34
CA ARG A 52 14.25 17.29 -23.57
C ARG A 52 14.38 16.10 -24.51
N ARG A 53 14.50 14.87 -23.99
CA ARG A 53 14.55 13.64 -24.80
C ARG A 53 13.21 13.28 -25.42
N GLY A 54 12.13 13.86 -24.90
CA GLY A 54 10.75 13.65 -25.33
C GLY A 54 10.04 12.54 -24.58
N ILE A 55 8.81 12.84 -24.19
CA ILE A 55 7.92 11.96 -23.41
C ILE A 55 6.81 11.33 -24.26
N GLN A 56 6.85 11.51 -25.58
CA GLN A 56 5.84 11.00 -26.52
C GLN A 56 6.00 9.49 -26.81
N LYS A 57 7.08 8.88 -26.34
CA LYS A 57 7.32 7.43 -26.48
C LYS A 57 6.91 6.72 -25.20
N TYR A 58 6.48 5.47 -25.33
CA TYR A 58 6.23 4.64 -24.17
C TYR A 58 7.51 4.48 -23.33
N PRO A 59 7.40 4.54 -22.01
CA PRO A 59 8.50 4.22 -21.12
C PRO A 59 8.83 2.72 -21.16
N ASP A 60 9.94 2.34 -20.55
CA ASP A 60 10.26 0.94 -20.28
C ASP A 60 9.19 0.32 -19.37
N PRO A 61 8.44 -0.68 -19.84
CA PRO A 61 7.31 -1.25 -19.09
C PRO A 61 7.72 -1.97 -17.80
N LEU A 62 9.00 -2.35 -17.69
CA LEU A 62 9.54 -3.05 -16.53
C LEU A 62 10.30 -2.11 -15.57
N ALA A 63 10.40 -0.82 -15.88
CA ALA A 63 11.19 0.14 -15.11
C ALA A 63 12.63 -0.38 -14.82
N THR A 64 13.27 -0.99 -15.80
CA THR A 64 14.52 -1.76 -15.65
C THR A 64 15.63 -0.95 -14.99
N SER A 65 15.85 0.29 -15.43
CA SER A 65 16.87 1.18 -14.85
C SER A 65 16.62 1.47 -13.37
N PHE A 66 15.37 1.71 -13.00
CA PHE A 66 14.99 1.92 -11.60
C PHE A 66 15.24 0.64 -10.77
N ARG A 67 14.76 -0.52 -11.25
CA ARG A 67 14.90 -1.81 -10.55
C ARG A 67 16.37 -2.16 -10.33
N GLN A 68 17.22 -1.99 -11.35
CA GLN A 68 18.66 -2.23 -11.24
C GLN A 68 19.33 -1.33 -10.22
N THR A 69 19.02 -0.03 -10.21
CA THR A 69 19.59 0.92 -9.26
C THR A 69 19.13 0.62 -7.84
N ALA A 70 17.84 0.34 -7.64
CA ALA A 70 17.29 -0.01 -6.34
C ALA A 70 17.88 -1.35 -5.83
N ALA A 71 18.02 -2.34 -6.69
CA ALA A 71 18.62 -3.63 -6.38
C ALA A 71 20.07 -3.49 -5.91
N GLN A 72 20.86 -2.67 -6.60
CA GLN A 72 22.22 -2.36 -6.21
C GLN A 72 22.29 -1.69 -4.81
N MET A 73 21.40 -0.74 -4.53
CA MET A 73 21.34 -0.05 -3.24
C MET A 73 20.92 -0.98 -2.10
N LEU A 74 20.00 -1.92 -2.36
CA LEU A 74 19.43 -2.82 -1.37
C LEU A 74 20.21 -4.12 -1.22
N GLY A 75 21.15 -4.44 -2.11
CA GLY A 75 21.90 -5.68 -2.14
C GLY A 75 21.03 -6.90 -2.44
N VAL A 76 20.05 -6.75 -3.34
CA VAL A 76 19.14 -7.83 -3.77
C VAL A 76 19.14 -7.98 -5.28
N ASP A 77 18.53 -9.06 -5.79
CA ASP A 77 18.34 -9.26 -7.23
C ASP A 77 17.30 -8.27 -7.78
N PRO A 78 17.51 -7.64 -8.95
CA PRO A 78 16.51 -6.80 -9.60
C PRO A 78 15.16 -7.48 -9.84
N ASP A 79 15.12 -8.80 -9.99
CA ASP A 79 13.89 -9.56 -10.17
C ASP A 79 13.05 -9.68 -8.89
N TRP A 80 13.59 -9.26 -7.75
CA TRP A 80 12.87 -9.16 -6.49
C TRP A 80 12.23 -7.78 -6.27
N ILE A 81 12.33 -6.88 -7.26
CA ILE A 81 11.80 -5.53 -7.17
C ILE A 81 10.67 -5.34 -8.17
N LEU A 82 9.53 -4.95 -7.66
CA LEU A 82 8.40 -4.48 -8.44
C LEU A 82 8.31 -2.96 -8.31
N ALA A 83 8.18 -2.26 -9.43
CA ALA A 83 7.95 -0.83 -9.47
C ALA A 83 6.48 -0.53 -9.80
N GLY A 84 5.91 0.46 -9.14
CA GLY A 84 4.55 0.93 -9.36
C GLY A 84 4.41 2.42 -9.04
N ASN A 85 3.24 2.97 -9.26
CA ASN A 85 2.93 4.36 -8.98
C ASN A 85 2.55 4.57 -7.50
N GLY A 86 3.55 4.40 -6.62
CA GLY A 86 3.36 4.45 -5.18
C GLY A 86 2.94 3.12 -4.56
N SER A 87 2.84 3.11 -3.23
CA SER A 87 2.48 1.90 -2.45
C SER A 87 1.08 1.38 -2.76
N ASP A 88 0.13 2.25 -3.06
CA ASP A 88 -1.26 1.87 -3.32
C ASP A 88 -1.39 1.03 -4.60
N ASP A 89 -0.58 1.33 -5.61
CA ASP A 89 -0.50 0.52 -6.83
C ASP A 89 0.08 -0.86 -6.52
N ILE A 90 1.16 -0.93 -5.75
CA ILE A 90 1.76 -2.20 -5.32
C ILE A 90 0.79 -3.03 -4.47
N LEU A 91 0.11 -2.42 -3.51
CA LEU A 91 -0.92 -3.10 -2.70
C LEU A 91 -2.04 -3.67 -3.58
N THR A 92 -2.48 -2.90 -4.57
CA THR A 92 -3.47 -3.33 -5.55
C THR A 92 -2.99 -4.53 -6.37
N ILE A 93 -1.76 -4.47 -6.89
CA ILE A 93 -1.16 -5.55 -7.67
C ILE A 93 -1.04 -6.82 -6.84
N VAL A 94 -0.52 -6.72 -5.61
CA VAL A 94 -0.37 -7.85 -4.68
C VAL A 94 -1.73 -8.46 -4.34
N THR A 95 -2.73 -7.61 -3.99
CA THR A 95 -4.07 -8.12 -3.69
C THR A 95 -4.63 -8.89 -4.87
N ARG A 96 -4.54 -8.34 -6.07
CA ARG A 96 -5.06 -9.00 -7.29
C ARG A 96 -4.33 -10.28 -7.67
N ALA A 97 -3.03 -10.37 -7.35
CA ALA A 97 -2.23 -11.54 -7.65
C ALA A 97 -2.50 -12.73 -6.72
N PHE A 98 -2.81 -12.46 -5.44
CA PHE A 98 -2.88 -13.50 -4.41
C PHE A 98 -4.28 -13.77 -3.87
N VAL A 99 -5.23 -12.84 -4.04
CA VAL A 99 -6.54 -12.89 -3.39
C VAL A 99 -7.65 -13.07 -4.41
N GLY A 100 -8.40 -14.13 -4.27
CA GLY A 100 -9.61 -14.42 -5.04
C GLY A 100 -10.90 -14.14 -4.27
N GLU A 101 -12.03 -14.38 -4.94
CA GLU A 101 -13.34 -14.28 -4.33
C GLU A 101 -13.47 -15.24 -3.14
N SER A 102 -14.06 -14.77 -2.05
CA SER A 102 -14.21 -15.50 -0.78
C SER A 102 -12.92 -15.84 -0.03
N ASP A 103 -11.76 -15.38 -0.46
CA ASP A 103 -10.53 -15.46 0.35
C ASP A 103 -10.52 -14.41 1.46
N TRP A 104 -9.57 -14.53 2.38
CA TRP A 104 -9.41 -13.62 3.50
C TRP A 104 -8.14 -12.80 3.37
N VAL A 105 -8.26 -11.51 3.73
CA VAL A 105 -7.15 -10.58 3.89
C VAL A 105 -7.19 -10.06 5.32
N ARG A 106 -6.14 -10.29 6.09
CA ARG A 106 -6.04 -9.86 7.48
C ARG A 106 -5.16 -8.61 7.60
N TYR A 107 -5.55 -7.70 8.47
CA TYR A 107 -4.78 -6.50 8.80
C TYR A 107 -5.10 -6.02 10.22
N PRO A 108 -4.16 -5.32 10.90
CA PRO A 108 -4.41 -4.77 12.21
C PRO A 108 -5.36 -3.57 12.13
N TYR A 109 -6.05 -3.26 13.23
CA TYR A 109 -6.96 -2.11 13.29
C TYR A 109 -6.78 -1.34 14.63
N PRO A 110 -6.74 0.00 14.58
CA PRO A 110 -6.79 0.87 13.41
C PRO A 110 -5.48 0.85 12.62
N SER A 111 -5.58 0.82 11.28
CA SER A 111 -4.46 0.85 10.36
C SER A 111 -4.90 1.48 9.02
N TYR A 112 -4.12 1.31 7.95
CA TYR A 112 -4.40 1.92 6.67
C TYR A 112 -5.71 1.39 6.05
N LEU A 113 -6.63 2.29 5.78
CA LEU A 113 -8.00 1.94 5.37
C LEU A 113 -8.08 1.22 4.02
N LEU A 114 -7.10 1.43 3.15
CA LEU A 114 -7.08 0.83 1.81
C LEU A 114 -7.07 -0.71 1.85
N TYR A 115 -6.52 -1.34 2.88
CA TYR A 115 -6.48 -2.80 2.97
C TYR A 115 -7.85 -3.46 2.86
N GLY A 116 -8.82 -2.93 3.63
CA GLY A 116 -10.20 -3.40 3.57
C GLY A 116 -10.89 -3.13 2.24
N VAL A 117 -10.62 -1.96 1.65
CA VAL A 117 -11.17 -1.57 0.34
C VAL A 117 -10.66 -2.52 -0.75
N LEU A 118 -9.38 -2.86 -0.76
CA LEU A 118 -8.80 -3.79 -1.74
C LEU A 118 -9.38 -5.20 -1.61
N ALA A 119 -9.57 -5.70 -0.38
CA ALA A 119 -10.24 -6.97 -0.16
C ALA A 119 -11.65 -6.97 -0.76
N GLN A 120 -12.46 -5.95 -0.47
CA GLN A 120 -13.82 -5.81 -1.01
C GLN A 120 -13.85 -5.71 -2.54
N LEU A 121 -12.88 -5.02 -3.15
CA LEU A 121 -12.76 -4.92 -4.60
C LEU A 121 -12.57 -6.29 -5.26
N GLN A 122 -11.85 -7.21 -4.60
CA GLN A 122 -11.65 -8.58 -5.07
C GLN A 122 -12.83 -9.52 -4.75
N GLY A 123 -13.85 -9.06 -4.02
CA GLY A 123 -14.91 -9.93 -3.50
C GLY A 123 -14.45 -10.80 -2.33
N ALA A 124 -13.31 -10.46 -1.73
CA ALA A 124 -12.75 -11.14 -0.58
C ALA A 124 -13.25 -10.57 0.74
N GLN A 125 -12.96 -11.25 1.83
CA GLN A 125 -13.32 -10.84 3.18
C GLN A 125 -12.14 -10.11 3.84
N GLY A 126 -12.36 -8.89 4.33
CA GLY A 126 -11.43 -8.18 5.17
C GLY A 126 -11.59 -8.56 6.64
N GLU A 127 -10.54 -9.09 7.25
CA GLU A 127 -10.49 -9.39 8.68
C GLU A 127 -9.58 -8.40 9.38
N HIS A 128 -10.17 -7.45 10.09
CA HIS A 128 -9.39 -6.57 10.96
C HIS A 128 -9.28 -7.15 12.37
N VAL A 129 -8.07 -7.13 12.92
CA VAL A 129 -7.78 -7.56 14.29
C VAL A 129 -7.30 -6.36 15.09
N PHE A 130 -7.96 -6.08 16.20
CA PHE A 130 -7.61 -4.93 17.03
C PHE A 130 -6.23 -5.13 17.68
N PHE A 131 -5.49 -4.03 17.76
CA PHE A 131 -4.31 -3.98 18.61
C PHE A 131 -4.69 -4.16 20.08
N GLU A 132 -3.78 -4.71 20.86
CA GLU A 132 -3.84 -4.69 22.31
C GLU A 132 -3.68 -3.25 22.84
N LYS A 133 -3.92 -3.05 24.15
CA LYS A 133 -3.85 -1.71 24.77
C LYS A 133 -2.47 -1.06 24.64
N ASP A 134 -1.43 -1.85 24.54
CA ASP A 134 -0.03 -1.40 24.38
C ASP A 134 0.40 -1.32 22.91
N TRP A 135 -0.54 -1.42 21.97
CA TRP A 135 -0.31 -1.45 20.54
C TRP A 135 0.48 -2.67 20.03
N SER A 136 0.59 -3.71 20.83
CA SER A 136 1.07 -5.00 20.35
C SER A 136 -0.01 -5.74 19.56
N LEU A 137 0.41 -6.76 18.79
CA LEU A 137 -0.50 -7.69 18.11
C LEU A 137 -0.59 -8.97 18.93
N GLY A 138 -1.77 -9.23 19.45
CA GLY A 138 -2.07 -10.46 20.21
C GLY A 138 -2.03 -11.71 19.35
N ALA A 139 -2.06 -12.88 20.01
CA ALA A 139 -2.00 -14.19 19.35
C ALA A 139 -3.06 -14.38 18.25
N ALA A 140 -4.23 -13.76 18.39
CA ALA A 140 -5.31 -13.83 17.41
C ALA A 140 -4.91 -13.34 16.03
N PHE A 141 -3.99 -12.37 15.95
CA PHE A 141 -3.50 -11.84 14.68
C PHE A 141 -2.71 -12.88 13.87
N TRP A 142 -2.07 -13.82 14.53
CA TRP A 142 -1.18 -14.83 13.93
C TRP A 142 -1.84 -16.18 13.72
N GLN A 143 -3.07 -16.36 14.20
CA GLN A 143 -3.76 -17.64 14.05
C GLN A 143 -3.97 -18.00 12.58
N ALA A 144 -3.69 -19.26 12.25
CA ALA A 144 -4.00 -19.80 10.94
C ALA A 144 -5.52 -19.76 10.70
N ARG A 145 -5.89 -19.44 9.47
CA ARG A 145 -7.27 -19.43 9.01
C ARG A 145 -7.34 -20.02 7.62
N ASP A 146 -8.34 -20.83 7.38
CA ASP A 146 -8.59 -21.34 6.03
C ASP A 146 -8.83 -20.18 5.05
N ARG A 147 -8.23 -20.27 3.88
CA ARG A 147 -8.31 -19.25 2.81
C ARG A 147 -7.74 -17.87 3.19
N LEU A 148 -6.99 -17.74 4.26
CA LEU A 148 -6.21 -16.52 4.52
C LEU A 148 -5.04 -16.44 3.51
N LYS A 149 -5.06 -15.48 2.61
CA LYS A 149 -4.10 -15.32 1.53
C LYS A 149 -3.09 -14.22 1.75
N LEU A 150 -3.52 -13.14 2.40
CA LEU A 150 -2.63 -12.01 2.69
C LEU A 150 -2.80 -11.53 4.13
N ILE A 151 -1.69 -11.12 4.70
CA ILE A 151 -1.64 -10.32 5.93
C ILE A 151 -0.96 -9.01 5.58
N TYR A 152 -1.66 -7.90 5.74
CA TYR A 152 -1.06 -6.57 5.65
C TYR A 152 -0.62 -6.11 7.03
N LEU A 153 0.62 -5.67 7.11
CA LEU A 153 1.23 -5.16 8.34
C LEU A 153 2.00 -3.88 8.03
N ALA A 154 1.36 -2.73 8.29
CA ALA A 154 2.05 -1.45 8.23
C ALA A 154 3.06 -1.35 9.39
N ASN A 155 4.34 -1.07 9.09
CA ASN A 155 5.38 -0.98 10.10
C ASN A 155 6.41 0.09 9.74
N PRO A 156 6.42 1.27 10.39
CA PRO A 156 5.49 1.70 11.46
C PRO A 156 4.03 1.74 11.04
N ASN A 157 3.12 1.49 12.00
CA ASN A 157 1.69 1.54 11.75
C ASN A 157 1.18 2.99 11.60
N SER A 158 0.28 3.21 10.69
CA SER A 158 -0.50 4.44 10.58
C SER A 158 -1.95 4.16 11.01
N PRO A 159 -2.57 4.95 11.94
CA PRO A 159 -2.14 6.28 12.39
C PRO A 159 -1.30 6.29 13.67
N SER A 160 -1.07 5.15 14.34
CA SER A 160 -0.48 5.14 15.69
C SER A 160 1.01 5.51 15.75
N GLY A 161 1.75 5.32 14.65
CA GLY A 161 3.21 5.49 14.63
C GLY A 161 3.98 4.39 15.38
N THR A 162 3.29 3.38 15.92
CA THR A 162 3.92 2.27 16.64
C THR A 162 4.62 1.30 15.71
N MET A 163 5.68 0.66 16.19
CA MET A 163 6.52 -0.23 15.42
C MET A 163 6.64 -1.60 16.10
N ILE A 164 6.53 -2.65 15.30
CA ILE A 164 6.78 -4.02 15.72
C ILE A 164 8.22 -4.38 15.36
N SER A 165 8.94 -5.01 16.28
CA SER A 165 10.35 -5.37 16.07
C SER A 165 10.50 -6.43 14.96
N LYS A 166 11.66 -6.42 14.29
CA LYS A 166 11.99 -7.42 13.27
C LYS A 166 11.97 -8.85 13.84
N ASP A 167 12.39 -9.03 15.09
CA ASP A 167 12.46 -10.34 15.73
C ASP A 167 11.05 -10.87 16.04
N ALA A 168 10.13 -9.98 16.46
CA ALA A 168 8.73 -10.35 16.58
C ALA A 168 8.16 -10.80 15.23
N VAL A 169 8.36 -10.03 14.15
CA VAL A 169 7.89 -10.44 12.82
C VAL A 169 8.49 -11.79 12.40
N ARG A 170 9.79 -12.00 12.59
CA ARG A 170 10.47 -13.26 12.25
C ARG A 170 9.92 -14.46 13.01
N SER A 171 9.60 -14.30 14.29
CA SER A 171 9.08 -15.40 15.12
C SER A 171 7.74 -15.96 14.63
N TRP A 172 7.06 -15.27 13.75
CA TRP A 172 5.77 -15.68 13.18
C TRP A 172 5.85 -16.25 11.77
N LEU A 173 7.03 -16.16 11.14
CA LEU A 173 7.26 -16.74 9.80
C LEU A 173 7.72 -18.21 9.85
N HIS A 174 7.83 -18.78 11.05
CA HIS A 174 8.20 -20.17 11.35
C HIS A 174 7.09 -20.90 12.07
#